data_693c0576a0f9e9158a2584fc0da3cd34
#
_entry.id   693c0576a0f9e9158a2584fc0da3cd34
#
_cell.length_a   1.000
_cell.length_b   1.000
_cell.length_c   1.000
_cell.angle_alpha   90.00
_cell.angle_beta   90.00
_cell.angle_gamma   90.00
#
_symmetry.space_group_name_H-M   'P 1'
#
loop_
_entity.id
_entity.type
_entity.pdbx_description
1 polymer ?
#
loop_
_entity_poly.entity_id
_entity_poly.type
_entity_poly.pdbx_seq_one_letter_code
_entity_poly.pdbx_strand_id
1 'polypeptide(L)'
;SKNAQKDIVLQFVVRTSQLTDTLAMVSLSKAKRKLYEKAQPQFWRYAGEEGDKAQEKWFKELLEDKNYVMFTAESETQEILGFVIGKLMPAPEVYNPGGLTLMIDDFCVNCENLWQSVGASLIEEIKAAAKAKDATQILVVYGAHDHPKRKFLCEQNLSIASEWFVGGIV
;
A
#
# COMPACT_ATOMS: atom_id res chain seq x y z
N SER A 1 41.28 -13.49 -5.76
CA SER A 1 40.21 -13.30 -6.75
C SER A 1 39.05 -12.58 -6.09
N LYS A 2 38.88 -11.32 -6.41
CA LYS A 2 37.73 -10.57 -5.98
C LYS A 2 36.53 -11.05 -6.81
N ASN A 3 35.68 -11.88 -6.23
CA ASN A 3 34.36 -12.12 -6.76
C ASN A 3 33.60 -10.78 -6.70
N ALA A 4 33.61 -10.06 -7.79
CA ALA A 4 32.66 -8.98 -8.01
C ALA A 4 31.28 -9.65 -8.08
N GLN A 5 30.58 -9.67 -6.96
CA GLN A 5 29.16 -9.94 -6.92
C GLN A 5 28.54 -8.85 -7.80
N LYS A 6 28.14 -9.20 -9.02
CA LYS A 6 27.39 -8.29 -9.88
C LYS A 6 26.12 -7.99 -9.11
N ASP A 7 25.95 -6.74 -8.67
CA ASP A 7 24.68 -6.27 -8.13
C ASP A 7 23.62 -6.53 -9.19
N ILE A 8 22.74 -7.50 -8.92
CA ILE A 8 21.59 -7.77 -9.79
C ILE A 8 20.63 -6.63 -9.55
N VAL A 9 20.58 -5.70 -10.51
CA VAL A 9 19.60 -4.61 -10.48
C VAL A 9 18.24 -5.24 -10.75
N LEU A 10 17.32 -5.15 -9.78
CA LEU A 10 15.93 -5.56 -9.95
C LEU A 10 15.29 -4.66 -11.01
N GLN A 11 14.82 -5.27 -12.10
CA GLN A 11 14.07 -4.57 -13.15
C GLN A 11 12.59 -4.83 -12.97
N PHE A 12 11.83 -3.75 -12.96
CA PHE A 12 10.39 -3.77 -12.85
C PHE A 12 9.79 -2.51 -13.47
N VAL A 13 8.51 -2.56 -13.77
CA VAL A 13 7.73 -1.40 -14.21
C VAL A 13 6.57 -1.17 -13.27
N VAL A 14 6.23 0.10 -13.04
CA VAL A 14 5.01 0.50 -12.33
C VAL A 14 3.98 0.92 -13.36
N ARG A 15 2.81 0.36 -13.27
CA ARG A 15 1.68 0.60 -14.16
C ARG A 15 0.37 0.64 -13.40
N THR A 16 -0.66 1.19 -14.02
CA THR A 16 -2.02 1.13 -13.48
C THR A 16 -2.42 -0.33 -13.25
N SER A 17 -3.04 -0.62 -12.11
CA SER A 17 -3.54 -1.96 -11.78
C SER A 17 -4.64 -2.39 -12.75
N GLN A 18 -4.67 -3.68 -13.05
CA GLN A 18 -5.61 -4.32 -13.97
C GLN A 18 -6.41 -5.40 -13.25
N LEU A 19 -7.53 -5.79 -13.83
CA LEU A 19 -8.39 -6.84 -13.28
C LEU A 19 -7.64 -8.16 -13.04
N THR A 20 -6.71 -8.49 -13.94
CA THR A 20 -5.86 -9.69 -13.82
C THR A 20 -4.86 -9.64 -12.66
N ASP A 21 -4.64 -8.49 -12.04
CA ASP A 21 -3.73 -8.32 -10.90
C ASP A 21 -4.40 -8.68 -9.56
N THR A 22 -5.71 -8.74 -9.50
CA THR A 22 -6.46 -8.79 -8.23
C THR A 22 -6.11 -9.99 -7.37
N LEU A 23 -5.92 -11.17 -7.93
CA LEU A 23 -5.53 -12.36 -7.16
C LEU A 23 -4.15 -12.20 -6.52
N ALA A 24 -3.17 -11.68 -7.26
CA ALA A 24 -1.84 -11.41 -6.74
C ALA A 24 -1.87 -10.33 -5.64
N MET A 25 -2.67 -9.28 -5.82
CA MET A 25 -2.86 -8.22 -4.82
C MET A 25 -3.47 -8.79 -3.53
N VAL A 26 -4.49 -9.63 -3.63
CA VAL A 26 -5.09 -10.32 -2.47
C VAL A 26 -4.06 -11.19 -1.76
N SER A 27 -3.23 -11.91 -2.49
CA SER A 27 -2.17 -12.74 -1.92
C SER A 27 -1.15 -11.92 -1.13
N LEU A 28 -0.69 -10.79 -1.66
CA LEU A 28 0.21 -9.87 -0.96
C LEU A 28 -0.45 -9.27 0.28
N SER A 29 -1.70 -8.84 0.17
CA SER A 29 -2.47 -8.30 1.29
C SER A 29 -2.71 -9.35 2.37
N LYS A 30 -3.00 -10.60 2.00
CA LYS A 30 -3.16 -11.71 2.94
C LYS A 30 -1.89 -11.98 3.75
N ALA A 31 -0.74 -11.97 3.09
CA ALA A 31 0.55 -12.13 3.78
C ALA A 31 0.78 -11.02 4.81
N LYS A 32 0.50 -9.77 4.44
CA LYS A 32 0.54 -8.62 5.36
C LYS A 32 -0.43 -8.81 6.53
N ARG A 33 -1.68 -9.14 6.26
CA ARG A 33 -2.72 -9.30 7.30
C ARG A 33 -2.36 -10.38 8.31
N LYS A 34 -1.75 -11.47 7.88
CA LYS A 34 -1.30 -12.54 8.79
C LYS A 34 -0.16 -12.07 9.71
N LEU A 35 0.77 -11.27 9.20
CA LEU A 35 1.81 -10.66 10.02
C LEU A 35 1.23 -9.67 11.03
N TYR A 36 0.26 -8.88 10.60
CA TYR A 36 -0.43 -7.92 11.46
C TYR A 36 -1.23 -8.61 12.56
N GLU A 37 -1.90 -9.71 12.26
CA GLU A 37 -2.61 -10.51 13.28
C GLU A 37 -1.66 -11.00 14.38
N LYS A 38 -0.46 -11.43 14.03
CA LYS A 38 0.54 -11.85 15.03
C LYS A 38 0.95 -10.73 15.96
N ALA A 39 1.03 -9.50 15.46
CA ALA A 39 1.44 -8.34 16.24
C ALA A 39 0.30 -7.79 17.11
N GLN A 40 -0.93 -7.75 16.59
CA GLN A 40 -2.11 -7.24 17.29
C GLN A 40 -3.35 -8.07 16.91
N PRO A 41 -3.55 -9.23 17.57
CA PRO A 41 -4.59 -10.19 17.17
C PRO A 41 -6.01 -9.71 17.43
N GLN A 42 -6.21 -8.74 18.30
CA GLN A 42 -7.55 -8.21 18.58
C GLN A 42 -8.07 -7.37 17.41
N PHE A 43 -7.24 -6.48 16.90
CA PHE A 43 -7.64 -5.59 15.80
C PHE A 43 -7.60 -6.30 14.44
N TRP A 44 -6.54 -7.10 14.19
CA TRP A 44 -6.33 -7.74 12.89
C TRP A 44 -6.63 -9.24 12.89
N ARG A 45 -7.68 -9.67 13.59
CA ARG A 45 -8.12 -11.07 13.53
C ARG A 45 -8.49 -11.44 12.09
N TYR A 46 -7.79 -12.43 11.55
CA TYR A 46 -8.01 -12.91 10.18
C TYR A 46 -9.41 -13.50 10.00
N ALA A 47 -10.12 -13.05 8.97
CA ALA A 47 -11.51 -13.46 8.72
C ALA A 47 -11.63 -14.73 7.86
N GLY A 48 -10.51 -15.43 7.58
CA GLY A 48 -10.50 -16.65 6.81
C GLY A 48 -10.70 -16.44 5.30
N GLU A 49 -11.02 -17.51 4.59
CA GLU A 49 -11.18 -17.49 3.13
C GLU A 49 -12.30 -16.57 2.65
N GLU A 50 -13.36 -16.42 3.44
CA GLU A 50 -14.45 -15.50 3.12
C GLU A 50 -13.97 -14.04 3.11
N GLY A 51 -13.05 -13.68 4.00
CA GLY A 51 -12.41 -12.39 3.99
C GLY A 51 -11.56 -12.16 2.74
N ASP A 52 -10.85 -13.18 2.28
CA ASP A 52 -10.05 -13.11 1.04
C ASP A 52 -10.94 -12.91 -0.19
N LYS A 53 -12.07 -13.63 -0.26
CA LYS A 53 -13.06 -13.48 -1.34
C LYS A 53 -13.70 -12.10 -1.33
N ALA A 54 -14.04 -11.58 -0.15
CA ALA A 54 -14.58 -10.25 0.01
C ALA A 54 -13.59 -9.18 -0.47
N GLN A 55 -12.30 -9.33 -0.15
CA GLN A 55 -11.26 -8.42 -0.59
C GLN A 55 -11.04 -8.47 -2.11
N GLU A 56 -11.07 -9.65 -2.72
CA GLU A 56 -10.98 -9.80 -4.17
C GLU A 56 -12.12 -9.05 -4.87
N LYS A 57 -13.35 -9.26 -4.41
CA LYS A 57 -14.52 -8.55 -4.94
C LYS A 57 -14.36 -7.04 -4.78
N TRP A 58 -13.93 -6.59 -3.62
CA TRP A 58 -13.73 -5.17 -3.33
C TRP A 58 -12.65 -4.55 -4.22
N PHE A 59 -11.50 -5.19 -4.38
CA PHE A 59 -10.45 -4.69 -5.27
C PHE A 59 -10.93 -4.56 -6.72
N LYS A 60 -11.74 -5.50 -7.20
CA LYS A 60 -12.35 -5.42 -8.53
C LYS A 60 -13.30 -4.22 -8.66
N GLU A 61 -14.09 -3.95 -7.62
CA GLU A 61 -14.99 -2.79 -7.58
C GLU A 61 -14.19 -1.47 -7.58
N LEU A 62 -13.07 -1.41 -6.86
CA LEU A 62 -12.23 -0.21 -6.79
C LEU A 62 -11.62 0.16 -8.14
N LEU A 63 -11.32 -0.83 -9.00
CA LEU A 63 -10.82 -0.59 -10.34
C LEU A 63 -11.80 0.20 -11.22
N GLU A 64 -13.09 0.11 -10.93
CA GLU A 64 -14.17 0.82 -11.62
C GLU A 64 -14.52 2.18 -10.97
N ASP A 65 -13.98 2.45 -9.78
CA ASP A 65 -14.32 3.65 -8.99
C ASP A 65 -13.35 4.80 -9.32
N LYS A 66 -13.89 5.89 -9.85
CA LYS A 66 -13.12 7.08 -10.24
C LYS A 66 -12.44 7.82 -9.07
N ASN A 67 -12.86 7.54 -7.82
CA ASN A 67 -12.26 8.13 -6.63
C ASN A 67 -11.03 7.37 -6.14
N TYR A 68 -10.71 6.23 -6.78
CA TYR A 68 -9.56 5.42 -6.43
C TYR A 68 -8.49 5.47 -7.52
N VAL A 69 -7.25 5.43 -7.08
CA VAL A 69 -6.07 5.33 -7.93
C VAL A 69 -5.29 4.12 -7.49
N MET A 70 -4.92 3.24 -8.43
CA MET A 70 -4.30 1.96 -8.12
C MET A 70 -3.13 1.70 -9.07
N PHE A 71 -1.97 1.38 -8.49
CA PHE A 71 -0.76 1.04 -9.25
C PHE A 71 -0.19 -0.28 -8.77
N THR A 72 0.39 -1.00 -9.72
CA THR A 72 1.02 -2.31 -9.52
C THR A 72 2.44 -2.27 -10.08
N ALA A 73 3.39 -2.87 -9.35
CA ALA A 73 4.76 -3.06 -9.81
C ALA A 73 4.92 -4.50 -10.29
N GLU A 74 5.41 -4.65 -11.52
CA GLU A 74 5.55 -5.93 -12.21
C GLU A 74 7.00 -6.14 -12.65
N SER A 75 7.58 -7.31 -12.34
CA SER A 75 8.91 -7.69 -12.78
C SER A 75 8.95 -8.04 -14.26
N GLU A 76 10.15 -8.19 -14.82
CA GLU A 76 10.34 -8.66 -16.20
C GLU A 76 9.74 -10.05 -16.46
N THR A 77 9.64 -10.89 -15.42
CA THR A 77 9.03 -12.23 -15.48
C THR A 77 7.52 -12.21 -15.18
N GLN A 78 6.90 -11.02 -15.14
CA GLN A 78 5.48 -10.81 -14.88
C GLN A 78 5.04 -11.19 -13.46
N GLU A 79 5.96 -11.22 -12.50
CA GLU A 79 5.65 -11.35 -11.09
C GLU A 79 5.19 -10.00 -10.53
N ILE A 80 4.12 -9.99 -9.75
CA ILE A 80 3.65 -8.79 -9.04
C ILE A 80 4.50 -8.61 -7.77
N LEU A 81 5.28 -7.55 -7.74
CA LEU A 81 6.21 -7.25 -6.65
C LEU A 81 5.61 -6.36 -5.56
N GLY A 82 4.55 -5.66 -5.88
CA GLY A 82 3.87 -4.77 -4.96
C GLY A 82 2.72 -4.04 -5.61
N PHE A 83 1.92 -3.38 -4.78
CA PHE A 83 0.82 -2.53 -5.23
C PHE A 83 0.52 -1.44 -4.23
N VAL A 84 -0.17 -0.41 -4.68
CA VAL A 84 -0.67 0.68 -3.84
C VAL A 84 -2.07 1.06 -4.30
N ILE A 85 -2.96 1.26 -3.33
CA ILE A 85 -4.32 1.73 -3.56
C ILE A 85 -4.52 3.01 -2.76
N GLY A 86 -4.97 4.07 -3.41
CA GLY A 86 -5.29 5.33 -2.78
C GLY A 86 -6.68 5.81 -3.12
N LYS A 87 -7.37 6.37 -2.14
CA LYS A 87 -8.67 7.03 -2.31
C LYS A 87 -8.47 8.53 -2.30
N LEU A 88 -9.05 9.21 -3.28
CA LEU A 88 -9.14 10.67 -3.30
C LEU A 88 -10.39 11.09 -2.55
N MET A 89 -10.22 11.88 -1.50
CA MET A 89 -11.32 12.28 -0.64
C MET A 89 -11.11 13.69 -0.09
N PRO A 90 -12.18 14.44 0.19
CA PRO A 90 -12.05 15.70 0.89
C PRO A 90 -11.60 15.48 2.33
N ALA A 91 -10.83 16.43 2.88
CA ALA A 91 -10.57 16.45 4.31
C ALA A 91 -11.84 16.75 5.10
N PRO A 92 -11.90 16.41 6.39
CA PRO A 92 -12.98 16.88 7.25
C PRO A 92 -13.11 18.41 7.19
N GLU A 93 -14.34 18.93 7.25
CA GLU A 93 -14.62 20.37 7.08
C GLU A 93 -13.87 21.27 8.05
N VAL A 94 -13.44 20.72 9.20
CA VAL A 94 -12.68 21.47 10.22
C VAL A 94 -11.21 21.65 9.86
N TYR A 95 -10.73 21.01 8.81
CA TYR A 95 -9.35 21.09 8.33
C TYR A 95 -9.30 21.52 6.87
N ASN A 96 -8.25 22.25 6.50
CA ASN A 96 -8.07 22.72 5.14
C ASN A 96 -6.66 22.41 4.61
N PRO A 97 -6.45 21.27 3.97
CA PRO A 97 -5.16 20.97 3.33
C PRO A 97 -4.95 21.68 1.97
N GLY A 98 -5.93 22.46 1.51
CA GLY A 98 -5.86 23.18 0.23
C GLY A 98 -6.36 22.41 -0.99
N GLY A 99 -6.80 21.17 -0.83
CA GLY A 99 -7.29 20.31 -1.89
C GLY A 99 -7.71 18.95 -1.34
N LEU A 100 -7.77 17.95 -2.23
CA LEU A 100 -8.12 16.59 -1.83
C LEU A 100 -6.98 15.91 -1.06
N THR A 101 -7.33 14.93 -0.25
CA THR A 101 -6.40 14.04 0.43
C THR A 101 -6.34 12.71 -0.34
N LEU A 102 -5.11 12.28 -0.64
CA LEU A 102 -4.86 10.92 -1.10
C LEU A 102 -4.69 10.02 0.13
N MET A 103 -5.67 9.18 0.41
CA MET A 103 -5.64 8.25 1.55
C MET A 103 -5.25 6.87 1.08
N ILE A 104 -4.10 6.39 1.55
CA ILE A 104 -3.55 5.07 1.21
C ILE A 104 -3.70 4.14 2.42
N ASP A 105 -4.54 3.12 2.29
CA ASP A 105 -4.74 2.08 3.29
C ASP A 105 -4.08 0.76 2.89
N ASP A 106 -4.16 0.39 1.61
CA ASP A 106 -3.51 -0.79 1.07
C ASP A 106 -2.26 -0.42 0.27
N PHE A 107 -1.11 -0.83 0.79
CA PHE A 107 0.19 -0.60 0.18
C PHE A 107 1.13 -1.72 0.63
N CYS A 108 1.44 -2.62 -0.26
CA CYS A 108 2.20 -3.84 0.01
C CYS A 108 3.34 -4.03 -0.96
N VAL A 109 4.43 -4.61 -0.47
CA VAL A 109 5.53 -5.13 -1.29
C VAL A 109 5.72 -6.62 -0.98
N ASN A 110 6.24 -7.38 -1.93
CA ASN A 110 6.41 -8.82 -1.82
C ASN A 110 7.37 -9.23 -0.70
N CYS A 111 8.43 -8.45 -0.48
CA CYS A 111 9.32 -8.62 0.66
C CYS A 111 9.85 -7.26 1.13
N GLU A 112 10.22 -7.18 2.41
CA GLU A 112 10.55 -5.92 3.07
C GLU A 112 11.73 -5.16 2.46
N ASN A 113 12.67 -5.85 1.82
CA ASN A 113 13.80 -5.21 1.14
C ASN A 113 13.41 -4.49 -0.15
N LEU A 114 12.18 -4.63 -0.62
CA LEU A 114 11.66 -3.95 -1.81
C LEU A 114 11.05 -2.57 -1.51
N TRP A 115 10.95 -2.17 -0.24
CA TRP A 115 10.38 -0.86 0.09
C TRP A 115 11.15 0.30 -0.55
N GLN A 116 12.49 0.27 -0.51
CA GLN A 116 13.32 1.37 -1.03
C GLN A 116 13.38 1.45 -2.56
N SER A 117 13.03 0.38 -3.26
CA SER A 117 12.97 0.35 -4.74
C SER A 117 11.53 0.35 -5.24
N VAL A 118 10.81 -0.74 -5.05
CA VAL A 118 9.43 -0.93 -5.51
C VAL A 118 8.47 0.00 -4.77
N GLY A 119 8.58 0.07 -3.45
CA GLY A 119 7.75 0.96 -2.64
C GLY A 119 7.93 2.42 -3.02
N ALA A 120 9.18 2.86 -3.21
CA ALA A 120 9.50 4.23 -3.60
C ALA A 120 8.90 4.59 -4.97
N SER A 121 8.99 3.67 -5.94
CA SER A 121 8.41 3.89 -7.27
C SER A 121 6.88 3.92 -7.25
N LEU A 122 6.26 3.06 -6.45
CA LEU A 122 4.79 3.03 -6.30
C LEU A 122 4.26 4.33 -5.68
N ILE A 123 4.87 4.80 -4.58
CA ILE A 123 4.40 6.03 -3.92
C ILE A 123 4.63 7.26 -4.79
N GLU A 124 5.71 7.31 -5.55
CA GLU A 124 5.99 8.39 -6.50
C GLU A 124 4.92 8.46 -7.58
N GLU A 125 4.58 7.33 -8.20
CA GLU A 125 3.56 7.26 -9.26
C GLU A 125 2.17 7.66 -8.72
N ILE A 126 1.76 7.15 -7.57
CA ILE A 126 0.44 7.47 -7.04
C ILE A 126 0.34 8.93 -6.59
N LYS A 127 1.41 9.51 -6.05
CA LYS A 127 1.46 10.94 -5.72
C LYS A 127 1.31 11.80 -6.97
N ALA A 128 1.99 11.47 -8.06
CA ALA A 128 1.88 12.19 -9.31
C ALA A 128 0.46 12.12 -9.89
N ALA A 129 -0.14 10.93 -9.90
CA ALA A 129 -1.52 10.74 -10.37
C ALA A 129 -2.54 11.50 -9.51
N ALA A 130 -2.35 11.50 -8.19
CA ALA A 130 -3.22 12.22 -7.27
C ALA A 130 -3.08 13.74 -7.40
N LYS A 131 -1.86 14.23 -7.59
CA LYS A 131 -1.59 15.67 -7.83
C LYS A 131 -2.33 16.16 -9.07
N ALA A 132 -2.35 15.38 -10.14
CA ALA A 132 -3.10 15.70 -11.35
C ALA A 132 -4.62 15.76 -11.14
N LYS A 133 -5.11 15.24 -10.02
CA LYS A 133 -6.52 15.25 -9.60
C LYS A 133 -6.78 16.17 -8.39
N ASP A 134 -5.93 17.19 -8.21
CA ASP A 134 -6.07 18.23 -7.18
C ASP A 134 -5.83 17.75 -5.74
N ALA A 135 -5.15 16.64 -5.54
CA ALA A 135 -4.72 16.23 -4.20
C ALA A 135 -3.52 17.09 -3.77
N THR A 136 -3.56 17.52 -2.52
CA THR A 136 -2.52 18.36 -1.89
C THR A 136 -1.92 17.73 -0.64
N GLN A 137 -2.51 16.64 -0.17
CA GLN A 137 -2.11 15.94 1.03
C GLN A 137 -2.14 14.44 0.80
N ILE A 138 -1.18 13.73 1.38
CA ILE A 138 -1.13 12.27 1.42
C ILE A 138 -1.26 11.79 2.86
N LEU A 139 -2.04 10.73 3.04
CA LEU A 139 -2.21 10.03 4.32
C LEU A 139 -1.98 8.55 4.08
N VAL A 140 -1.04 7.94 4.81
CA VAL A 140 -0.74 6.51 4.70
C VAL A 140 -1.01 5.83 6.02
N VAL A 141 -1.84 4.80 5.99
CA VAL A 141 -2.15 3.97 7.16
C VAL A 141 -1.20 2.77 7.19
N TYR A 142 -0.64 2.48 8.36
CA TYR A 142 0.20 1.30 8.56
C TYR A 142 0.05 0.79 10.00
N GLY A 143 0.42 -0.46 10.23
CA GLY A 143 0.47 -1.01 11.58
C GLY A 143 1.73 -0.54 12.32
N ALA A 144 1.59 -0.06 13.56
CA ALA A 144 2.69 0.52 14.34
C ALA A 144 3.90 -0.43 14.51
N HIS A 145 3.66 -1.74 14.46
CA HIS A 145 4.68 -2.79 14.55
C HIS A 145 5.39 -3.09 13.22
N ASP A 146 4.89 -2.54 12.11
CA ASP A 146 5.47 -2.75 10.77
C ASP A 146 6.67 -1.80 10.59
N HIS A 147 7.79 -2.18 11.20
CA HIS A 147 8.99 -1.36 11.24
C HIS A 147 9.61 -1.10 9.87
N PRO A 148 9.69 -2.08 8.95
CA PRO A 148 10.21 -1.81 7.61
C PRO A 148 9.40 -0.76 6.85
N LYS A 149 8.07 -0.84 6.92
CA LYS A 149 7.18 0.14 6.28
C LYS A 149 7.28 1.51 6.94
N ARG A 150 7.36 1.56 8.27
CA ARG A 150 7.56 2.82 9.01
C ARG A 150 8.84 3.51 8.58
N LYS A 151 9.95 2.77 8.56
CA LYS A 151 11.25 3.30 8.12
C LYS A 151 11.15 3.89 6.72
N PHE A 152 10.54 3.14 5.79
CA PHE A 152 10.32 3.60 4.43
C PHE A 152 9.50 4.88 4.38
N LEU A 153 8.37 4.96 5.10
CA LEU A 153 7.51 6.15 5.12
C LEU A 153 8.25 7.38 5.67
N CYS A 154 9.06 7.22 6.72
CA CYS A 154 9.90 8.31 7.23
C CYS A 154 10.91 8.79 6.18
N GLU A 155 11.51 7.88 5.41
CA GLU A 155 12.44 8.20 4.33
C GLU A 155 11.74 8.92 3.14
N GLN A 156 10.40 8.80 3.04
CA GLN A 156 9.58 9.53 2.06
C GLN A 156 9.11 10.90 2.56
N ASN A 157 9.71 11.42 3.62
CA ASN A 157 9.36 12.69 4.25
C ASN A 157 7.94 12.74 4.81
N LEU A 158 7.41 11.60 5.25
CA LEU A 158 6.15 11.52 5.96
C LEU A 158 6.42 11.46 7.47
N SER A 159 5.53 12.06 8.24
CA SER A 159 5.58 12.04 9.70
C SER A 159 4.27 11.51 10.27
N ILE A 160 4.30 11.00 11.51
CA ILE A 160 3.11 10.42 12.15
C ILE A 160 2.11 11.53 12.44
N ALA A 161 0.89 11.37 11.92
CA ALA A 161 -0.22 12.29 12.16
C ALA A 161 -1.10 11.83 13.32
N SER A 162 -1.28 10.51 13.51
CA SER A 162 -2.16 9.95 14.53
C SER A 162 -1.74 8.52 14.86
N GLU A 163 -2.12 8.07 16.05
CA GLU A 163 -1.96 6.68 16.49
C GLU A 163 -3.32 6.15 16.98
N TRP A 164 -3.58 4.88 16.72
CA TRP A 164 -4.79 4.18 17.16
C TRP A 164 -4.44 3.15 18.23
N PHE A 165 -5.25 3.13 19.28
CA PHE A 165 -5.16 2.14 20.34
C PHE A 165 -6.40 1.24 20.29
N VAL A 166 -6.23 -0.03 20.52
CA VAL A 166 -7.31 -1.03 20.54
C VAL A 166 -7.37 -1.71 21.90
N GLY A 167 -8.59 -2.00 22.35
CA GLY A 167 -8.84 -2.74 23.58
C GLY A 167 -10.21 -3.38 23.53
N GLY A 168 -10.46 -4.38 24.43
CA GLY A 168 -11.77 -5.01 24.55
C GLY A 168 -12.75 -4.09 25.30
N ILE A 169 -14.02 -4.29 25.01
CA ILE A 169 -15.12 -3.74 25.83
C ILE A 169 -15.52 -4.82 26.85
N VAL A 170 -15.31 -4.53 28.11
CA VAL A 170 -15.62 -5.43 29.24
C VAL A 170 -16.71 -4.88 30.12
#